data_63070e4bb6810494aebcc8cba8951795
#
_entry.id   63070e4bb6810494aebcc8cba8951795
#
_cell.length_a   1.000
_cell.length_b   1.000
_cell.length_c   1.000
_cell.angle_alpha   90.00
_cell.angle_beta   90.00
_cell.angle_gamma   90.00
#
_symmetry.space_group_name_H-M   'P 1'
#
loop_
_entity.id
_entity.type
_entity.pdbx_description
1 polymer ?
#
loop_
_entity_poly.entity_id
_entity_poly.type
_entity_poly.pdbx_seq_one_letter_code
_entity_poly.pdbx_strand_id
1 'polypeptide(L)'
;MSNISSIISNGGWCQLHQPCNFSFANNVGGRLIYFNDELALLEKYDNNFSSLDGYYVILKKEIQNLVFANWIKRMLTTGGKEVPAIDLPLSLKAENLNEFLSNLKSSKELFILKLNEKALVSRIVDFSNTGLVLDVLSDNGVSEKKNFLFADIVCFELRVQGLKQIVRNVRRTP
;
A
#
# COMPACT_ATOMS: atom_id res chain seq x y z
N MET A 1 -19.08 13.97 0.89
CA MET A 1 -18.20 12.96 0.27
C MET A 1 -17.90 13.39 -1.15
N SER A 2 -16.63 13.58 -1.49
CA SER A 2 -16.24 13.83 -2.87
C SER A 2 -16.65 12.62 -3.70
N ASN A 3 -17.26 12.82 -4.87
CA ASN A 3 -17.64 11.72 -5.74
C ASN A 3 -16.35 11.06 -6.28
N ILE A 4 -16.14 9.78 -6.01
CA ILE A 4 -14.94 9.01 -6.43
C ILE A 4 -14.74 9.12 -7.94
N SER A 5 -15.82 9.09 -8.71
CA SER A 5 -15.78 9.30 -10.16
C SER A 5 -15.15 10.65 -10.53
N SER A 6 -15.41 11.70 -9.74
CA SER A 6 -14.79 13.02 -9.94
C SER A 6 -13.30 13.01 -9.62
N ILE A 7 -12.86 12.22 -8.62
CA ILE A 7 -11.44 12.09 -8.29
C ILE A 7 -10.71 11.39 -9.44
N ILE A 8 -11.24 10.28 -9.93
CA ILE A 8 -10.65 9.51 -11.03
C ILE A 8 -10.59 10.35 -12.32
N SER A 9 -11.68 11.06 -12.66
CA SER A 9 -11.72 11.91 -13.88
C SER A 9 -10.74 13.09 -13.82
N ASN A 10 -10.33 13.53 -12.62
CA ASN A 10 -9.32 14.56 -12.41
C ASN A 10 -7.90 13.99 -12.21
N GLY A 11 -7.65 12.76 -12.69
CA GLY A 11 -6.34 12.13 -12.66
C GLY A 11 -6.03 11.37 -11.36
N GLY A 12 -7.06 11.08 -10.53
CA GLY A 12 -6.95 10.22 -9.37
C GLY A 12 -6.26 10.82 -8.13
N TRP A 13 -5.85 12.11 -8.16
CA TRP A 13 -5.13 12.72 -7.03
C TRP A 13 -6.03 12.89 -5.81
N CYS A 14 -5.68 12.21 -4.73
CA CYS A 14 -6.50 12.20 -3.53
C CYS A 14 -5.67 12.05 -2.26
N GLN A 15 -6.30 12.38 -1.15
CA GLN A 15 -5.83 12.14 0.19
C GLN A 15 -6.87 11.28 0.92
N LEU A 16 -6.42 10.21 1.53
CA LEU A 16 -7.22 9.32 2.35
C LEU A 16 -7.03 9.67 3.82
N HIS A 17 -8.14 9.86 4.52
CA HIS A 17 -8.15 9.94 5.97
C HIS A 17 -8.45 8.55 6.54
N GLN A 18 -7.52 8.02 7.30
CA GLN A 18 -7.66 6.73 7.97
C GLN A 18 -7.87 6.90 9.47
N PRO A 19 -8.70 6.07 10.10
CA PRO A 19 -9.00 6.15 11.53
C PRO A 19 -7.85 5.66 12.44
N CYS A 20 -6.78 5.13 11.89
CA CYS A 20 -5.76 4.49 12.70
C CYS A 20 -4.90 5.47 13.48
N ASN A 21 -4.70 5.20 14.78
CA ASN A 21 -3.84 5.92 15.72
C ASN A 21 -2.33 5.74 15.44
N PHE A 22 -1.95 5.38 14.23
CA PHE A 22 -0.54 5.26 13.87
C PHE A 22 0.11 6.63 13.78
N SER A 23 1.31 6.77 14.38
CA SER A 23 2.15 7.96 14.28
C SER A 23 2.68 8.24 12.86
N PHE A 24 2.41 7.37 11.91
CA PHE A 24 2.55 7.65 10.49
C PHE A 24 1.28 8.37 10.03
N ALA A 25 1.42 9.61 9.66
CA ALA A 25 0.41 10.56 9.26
C ALA A 25 -0.97 9.92 9.00
N ASN A 26 -1.98 10.33 9.73
CA ASN A 26 -3.38 9.91 9.56
C ASN A 26 -3.94 10.12 8.14
N ASN A 27 -3.10 10.62 7.24
CA ASN A 27 -3.41 10.98 5.87
C ASN A 27 -2.42 10.32 4.92
N VAL A 28 -2.92 9.48 4.04
CA VAL A 28 -2.15 8.92 2.92
C VAL A 28 -2.48 9.73 1.68
N GLY A 29 -1.49 10.39 1.12
CA GLY A 29 -1.64 11.14 -0.12
C GLY A 29 -1.03 10.40 -1.29
N GLY A 30 -1.67 10.48 -2.46
CA GLY A 30 -1.18 9.83 -3.64
C GLY A 30 -2.11 9.92 -4.84
N ARG A 31 -1.87 9.09 -5.83
CA ARG A 31 -2.74 8.93 -6.99
C ARG A 31 -3.56 7.65 -6.85
N LEU A 32 -4.87 7.80 -6.72
CA LEU A 32 -5.81 6.69 -6.73
C LEU A 32 -5.84 6.08 -8.13
N ILE A 33 -5.48 4.80 -8.22
CA ILE A 33 -5.46 4.06 -9.48
C ILE A 33 -6.75 3.30 -9.63
N TYR A 34 -7.19 2.68 -8.54
CA TYR A 34 -8.32 1.77 -8.53
C TYR A 34 -9.09 1.87 -7.21
N PHE A 35 -10.41 1.74 -7.28
CA PHE A 35 -11.28 1.72 -6.13
C PHE A 35 -12.51 0.86 -6.43
N ASN A 36 -12.80 -0.09 -5.56
CA ASN A 36 -14.01 -0.91 -5.64
C ASN A 36 -14.62 -1.16 -4.26
N ASP A 37 -15.46 -2.17 -4.16
CA ASP A 37 -16.17 -2.52 -2.93
C ASP A 37 -15.31 -3.19 -1.86
N GLU A 38 -14.10 -3.62 -2.19
CA GLU A 38 -13.22 -4.33 -1.26
C GLU A 38 -11.96 -3.53 -0.92
N LEU A 39 -11.38 -2.81 -1.89
CA LEU A 39 -10.08 -2.16 -1.72
C LEU A 39 -9.91 -0.88 -2.54
N ALA A 40 -8.93 -0.08 -2.15
CA ALA A 40 -8.38 1.02 -2.92
C ALA A 40 -6.89 0.78 -3.17
N LEU A 41 -6.46 1.02 -4.41
CA LEU A 41 -5.06 1.01 -4.82
C LEU A 41 -4.59 2.43 -5.07
N LEU A 42 -3.54 2.85 -4.36
CA LEU A 42 -2.92 4.16 -4.52
C LEU A 42 -1.44 4.03 -4.84
N GLU A 43 -0.95 4.87 -5.75
CA GLU A 43 0.48 5.18 -5.81
C GLU A 43 0.88 6.01 -4.60
N LYS A 44 1.93 5.58 -3.91
CA LYS A 44 2.57 6.29 -2.82
C LYS A 44 3.79 7.04 -3.34
N TYR A 45 3.89 8.29 -2.98
CA TYR A 45 5.05 9.12 -3.26
C TYR A 45 5.87 9.35 -1.99
N ASP A 46 7.15 9.65 -2.15
CA ASP A 46 8.02 10.03 -1.04
C ASP A 46 7.51 11.28 -0.32
N ASN A 47 8.06 11.56 0.87
CA ASN A 47 7.61 12.70 1.69
C ASN A 47 7.77 14.05 1.01
N ASN A 48 8.64 14.16 0.02
CA ASN A 48 8.87 15.37 -0.77
C ASN A 48 8.07 15.37 -2.08
N PHE A 49 7.26 14.33 -2.33
CA PHE A 49 6.54 14.12 -3.59
C PHE A 49 7.44 14.19 -4.82
N SER A 50 8.69 13.77 -4.69
CA SER A 50 9.69 13.85 -5.76
C SER A 50 9.79 12.56 -6.58
N SER A 51 9.43 11.42 -6.01
CA SER A 51 9.50 10.11 -6.65
C SER A 51 8.44 9.15 -6.14
N LEU A 52 8.08 8.18 -6.99
CA LEU A 52 7.22 7.06 -6.61
C LEU A 52 7.98 6.19 -5.58
N ASP A 53 7.41 6.06 -4.39
CA ASP A 53 7.97 5.24 -3.29
C ASP A 53 7.38 3.83 -3.26
N GLY A 54 6.20 3.64 -3.84
CA GLY A 54 5.53 2.37 -3.91
C GLY A 54 4.02 2.48 -4.06
N TYR A 55 3.32 1.54 -3.45
CA TYR A 55 1.87 1.43 -3.56
C TYR A 55 1.25 1.11 -2.20
N TYR A 56 0.06 1.65 -1.97
CA TYR A 56 -0.82 1.24 -0.89
C TYR A 56 -2.01 0.46 -1.45
N VAL A 57 -2.27 -0.72 -0.91
CA VAL A 57 -3.55 -1.41 -1.06
C VAL A 57 -4.28 -1.34 0.26
N ILE A 58 -5.36 -0.57 0.31
CA ILE A 58 -6.10 -0.24 1.53
C ILE A 58 -7.45 -0.93 1.47
N LEU A 59 -7.80 -1.65 2.54
CA LEU A 59 -9.11 -2.27 2.62
C LEU A 59 -10.20 -1.20 2.71
N LYS A 60 -11.28 -1.34 1.95
CA LYS A 60 -12.35 -0.31 1.89
C LYS A 60 -12.92 0.04 3.26
N LYS A 61 -13.05 -0.94 4.16
CA LYS A 61 -13.54 -0.73 5.53
C LYS A 61 -12.72 0.29 6.33
N GLU A 62 -11.44 0.47 5.95
CA GLU A 62 -10.52 1.41 6.60
C GLU A 62 -10.57 2.82 6.01
N ILE A 63 -11.33 3.01 4.91
CA ILE A 63 -11.43 4.29 4.23
C ILE A 63 -12.61 5.06 4.78
N GLN A 64 -12.35 6.03 5.66
CA GLN A 64 -13.39 6.90 6.18
C GLN A 64 -13.77 8.03 5.22
N ASN A 65 -12.77 8.62 4.59
CA ASN A 65 -12.99 9.76 3.71
C ASN A 65 -11.90 9.83 2.63
N LEU A 66 -12.35 10.09 1.41
CA LEU A 66 -11.50 10.31 0.25
C LEU A 66 -11.68 11.75 -0.22
N VAL A 67 -10.62 12.55 -0.16
CA VAL A 67 -10.65 13.97 -0.51
C VAL A 67 -9.76 14.21 -1.72
N PHE A 68 -10.28 14.95 -2.68
CA PHE A 68 -9.49 15.39 -3.83
C PHE A 68 -8.35 16.31 -3.39
N ALA A 69 -7.12 15.99 -3.81
CA ALA A 69 -5.90 16.68 -3.37
C ALA A 69 -5.03 17.11 -4.57
N ASN A 70 -5.50 18.09 -5.33
CA ASN A 70 -4.78 18.61 -6.49
C ASN A 70 -3.40 19.22 -6.16
N TRP A 71 -3.19 19.58 -4.89
CA TRP A 71 -1.91 20.09 -4.41
C TRP A 71 -0.78 19.04 -4.55
N ILE A 72 -1.10 17.74 -4.38
CA ILE A 72 -0.13 16.65 -4.56
C ILE A 72 0.38 16.65 -6.01
N LYS A 73 -0.54 16.73 -6.99
CA LYS A 73 -0.18 16.84 -8.40
C LYS A 73 0.73 18.05 -8.65
N ARG A 74 0.38 19.20 -8.07
CA ARG A 74 1.18 20.44 -8.22
C ARG A 74 2.60 20.26 -7.69
N MET A 75 2.77 19.62 -6.53
CA MET A 75 4.10 19.39 -5.97
C MET A 75 4.96 18.49 -6.86
N LEU A 76 4.39 17.42 -7.41
CA LEU A 76 5.10 16.54 -8.34
C LEU A 76 5.52 17.24 -9.62
N THR A 77 4.68 18.15 -10.14
CA THR A 77 4.95 18.89 -11.38
C THR A 77 5.78 20.17 -11.16
N THR A 78 6.02 20.56 -9.91
CA THR A 78 6.89 21.69 -9.57
C THR A 78 8.33 21.34 -10.01
N GLY A 79 8.90 22.16 -10.88
CA GLY A 79 10.22 21.91 -11.48
C GLY A 79 10.17 21.23 -12.86
N GLY A 80 9.01 21.20 -13.52
CA GLY A 80 8.89 20.74 -14.92
C GLY A 80 8.93 19.22 -15.10
N LYS A 81 8.77 18.45 -14.04
CA LYS A 81 8.67 16.98 -14.13
C LYS A 81 7.29 16.58 -14.63
N GLU A 82 7.26 15.69 -15.62
CA GLU A 82 6.03 15.04 -16.03
C GLU A 82 5.57 14.03 -14.95
N VAL A 83 4.26 13.93 -14.75
CA VAL A 83 3.68 12.87 -13.92
C VAL A 83 3.92 11.55 -14.63
N PRO A 84 4.59 10.57 -13.99
CA PRO A 84 4.85 9.29 -14.63
C PRO A 84 3.56 8.60 -15.09
N ALA A 85 3.63 7.90 -16.22
CA ALA A 85 2.55 7.01 -16.62
C ALA A 85 2.36 5.91 -15.57
N ILE A 86 1.11 5.44 -15.41
CA ILE A 86 0.81 4.34 -14.49
C ILE A 86 1.33 3.05 -15.11
N ASP A 87 2.38 2.49 -14.54
CA ASP A 87 2.87 1.14 -14.88
C ASP A 87 2.75 0.23 -13.65
N LEU A 88 1.62 -0.46 -13.58
CA LEU A 88 1.34 -1.35 -12.46
C LEU A 88 2.09 -2.68 -12.61
N PRO A 89 2.80 -3.09 -11.55
CA PRO A 89 3.30 -4.44 -11.44
C PRO A 89 2.18 -5.47 -11.58
N LEU A 90 2.50 -6.64 -12.14
CA LEU A 90 1.53 -7.73 -12.30
C LEU A 90 0.88 -8.12 -10.96
N SER A 91 1.64 -8.10 -9.87
CA SER A 91 1.14 -8.39 -8.52
C SER A 91 0.03 -7.43 -8.06
N LEU A 92 -0.06 -6.24 -8.64
CA LEU A 92 -1.06 -5.21 -8.31
C LEU A 92 -2.21 -5.12 -9.33
N LYS A 93 -2.14 -5.87 -10.44
CA LYS A 93 -3.24 -5.97 -11.41
C LYS A 93 -4.26 -6.97 -10.89
N ALA A 94 -5.20 -6.49 -10.08
CA ALA A 94 -6.21 -7.32 -9.45
C ALA A 94 -7.54 -6.55 -9.38
N GLU A 95 -8.64 -7.24 -9.67
CA GLU A 95 -9.99 -6.67 -9.65
C GLU A 95 -10.65 -6.81 -8.28
N ASN A 96 -10.14 -7.68 -7.42
CA ASN A 96 -10.68 -7.95 -6.09
C ASN A 96 -9.57 -8.37 -5.10
N LEU A 97 -9.92 -8.46 -3.81
CA LEU A 97 -8.98 -8.80 -2.75
C LEU A 97 -8.38 -10.20 -2.92
N ASN A 98 -9.17 -11.20 -3.31
CA ASN A 98 -8.68 -12.57 -3.47
C ASN A 98 -7.65 -12.68 -4.60
N GLU A 99 -7.88 -12.02 -5.71
CA GLU A 99 -6.93 -11.97 -6.82
C GLU A 99 -5.65 -11.25 -6.43
N PHE A 100 -5.75 -10.11 -5.73
CA PHE A 100 -4.60 -9.39 -5.19
C PHE A 100 -3.75 -10.29 -4.28
N LEU A 101 -4.38 -10.99 -3.34
CA LEU A 101 -3.69 -11.89 -2.42
C LEU A 101 -3.05 -13.09 -3.14
N SER A 102 -3.72 -13.63 -4.15
CA SER A 102 -3.21 -14.71 -4.99
C SER A 102 -1.97 -14.27 -5.77
N ASN A 103 -1.99 -13.05 -6.32
CA ASN A 103 -0.87 -12.47 -7.04
C ASN A 103 0.33 -12.24 -6.11
N LEU A 104 0.10 -11.71 -4.91
CA LEU A 104 1.15 -11.54 -3.89
C LEU A 104 1.73 -12.88 -3.44
N LYS A 105 0.90 -13.88 -3.19
CA LYS A 105 1.35 -15.23 -2.82
C LYS A 105 2.21 -15.84 -3.92
N SER A 106 1.80 -15.72 -5.17
CA SER A 106 2.50 -16.27 -6.34
C SER A 106 3.84 -15.57 -6.60
N SER A 107 3.87 -14.25 -6.48
CA SER A 107 5.10 -13.45 -6.68
C SER A 107 6.11 -13.61 -5.54
N LYS A 108 5.69 -14.10 -4.37
CA LYS A 108 6.49 -14.17 -3.13
C LYS A 108 7.09 -12.82 -2.74
N GLU A 109 6.43 -11.74 -3.13
CA GLU A 109 6.89 -10.37 -2.90
C GLU A 109 6.77 -10.02 -1.42
N LEU A 110 7.76 -9.30 -0.89
CA LEU A 110 7.71 -8.74 0.45
C LEU A 110 6.91 -7.45 0.44
N PHE A 111 6.13 -7.25 1.48
CA PHE A 111 5.35 -6.04 1.71
C PHE A 111 5.36 -5.68 3.20
N ILE A 112 5.00 -4.45 3.51
CA ILE A 112 4.70 -4.04 4.88
C ILE A 112 3.20 -4.21 5.11
N LEU A 113 2.83 -5.09 6.04
CA LEU A 113 1.48 -5.17 6.57
C LEU A 113 1.31 -4.13 7.65
N LYS A 114 0.36 -3.23 7.49
CA LYS A 114 -0.03 -2.26 8.53
C LYS A 114 -1.27 -2.76 9.27
N LEU A 115 -1.11 -2.88 10.56
CA LEU A 115 -2.16 -3.15 11.53
C LEU A 115 -2.42 -1.87 12.33
N ASN A 116 -3.44 -1.85 13.20
CA ASN A 116 -3.79 -0.65 13.97
C ASN A 116 -2.62 -0.10 14.82
N GLU A 117 -1.77 -0.97 15.36
CA GLU A 117 -0.71 -0.57 16.30
C GLU A 117 0.71 -0.85 15.82
N LYS A 118 0.89 -1.56 14.70
CA LYS A 118 2.20 -1.99 14.24
C LYS A 118 2.28 -2.17 12.74
N ALA A 119 3.49 -2.12 12.24
CA ALA A 119 3.84 -2.45 10.86
C ALA A 119 4.80 -3.64 10.84
N LEU A 120 4.57 -4.60 9.95
CA LEU A 120 5.31 -5.85 9.88
C LEU A 120 5.78 -6.10 8.46
N VAL A 121 7.07 -6.36 8.27
CA VAL A 121 7.57 -6.84 6.98
C VAL A 121 7.21 -8.30 6.84
N SER A 122 6.49 -8.63 5.78
CA SER A 122 5.85 -9.94 5.65
C SER A 122 5.79 -10.42 4.21
N ARG A 123 5.52 -11.71 4.07
CA ARG A 123 5.19 -12.38 2.81
C ARG A 123 4.00 -13.30 3.02
N ILE A 124 3.12 -13.41 2.02
CA ILE A 124 1.98 -14.33 2.10
C ILE A 124 2.47 -15.77 1.95
N VAL A 125 2.06 -16.59 2.92
CA VAL A 125 2.19 -18.05 2.86
C VAL A 125 0.89 -18.67 2.40
N ASP A 126 -0.23 -18.22 3.01
CA ASP A 126 -1.58 -18.67 2.67
C ASP A 126 -2.63 -17.64 3.07
N PHE A 127 -3.86 -17.81 2.59
CA PHE A 127 -4.98 -16.96 2.97
C PHE A 127 -6.31 -17.70 2.85
N SER A 128 -7.30 -17.21 3.58
CA SER A 128 -8.69 -17.68 3.59
C SER A 128 -9.65 -16.49 3.46
N ASN A 129 -10.94 -16.74 3.54
CA ASN A 129 -11.95 -15.66 3.54
C ASN A 129 -11.92 -14.80 4.82
N THR A 130 -11.25 -15.24 5.88
CA THR A 130 -11.22 -14.54 7.17
C THR A 130 -9.88 -13.92 7.52
N GLY A 131 -8.78 -14.31 6.85
CA GLY A 131 -7.46 -13.82 7.20
C GLY A 131 -6.31 -14.39 6.42
N LEU A 132 -5.11 -14.06 6.87
CA LEU A 132 -3.83 -14.36 6.24
C LEU A 132 -2.95 -15.22 7.13
N VAL A 133 -2.17 -16.10 6.51
CA VAL A 133 -0.99 -16.73 7.09
C VAL A 133 0.24 -16.09 6.46
N LEU A 134 1.07 -15.46 7.28
CA LEU A 134 2.24 -14.72 6.81
C LEU A 134 3.53 -15.26 7.39
N ASP A 135 4.60 -15.25 6.61
CA ASP A 135 5.96 -15.21 7.12
C ASP A 135 6.28 -13.76 7.50
N VAL A 136 6.43 -13.50 8.78
CA VAL A 136 6.80 -12.18 9.32
C VAL A 136 8.31 -12.16 9.54
N LEU A 137 8.99 -11.20 8.94
CA LEU A 137 10.42 -11.01 9.10
C LEU A 137 10.68 -10.14 10.35
N SER A 138 11.53 -10.64 11.24
CA SER A 138 12.06 -9.87 12.36
C SER A 138 13.33 -9.10 11.95
N ASP A 139 13.75 -8.15 12.78
CA ASP A 139 14.91 -7.29 12.52
C ASP A 139 16.24 -8.09 12.39
N ASN A 140 16.29 -9.30 13.00
CA ASN A 140 17.43 -10.21 12.90
C ASN A 140 17.33 -11.18 11.71
N GLY A 141 16.36 -10.99 10.82
CA GLY A 141 16.21 -11.81 9.60
C GLY A 141 15.53 -13.17 9.79
N VAL A 142 15.15 -13.51 11.01
CA VAL A 142 14.38 -14.74 11.27
C VAL A 142 12.93 -14.53 10.84
N SER A 143 12.37 -15.49 10.10
CA SER A 143 10.95 -15.46 9.74
C SER A 143 10.14 -16.35 10.69
N GLU A 144 8.96 -15.86 11.05
CA GLU A 144 8.01 -16.57 11.90
C GLU A 144 6.64 -16.57 11.24
N LYS A 145 5.99 -17.74 11.19
CA LYS A 145 4.62 -17.84 10.68
C LYS A 145 3.62 -17.29 11.67
N LYS A 146 2.79 -16.34 11.24
CA LYS A 146 1.73 -15.74 12.05
C LYS A 146 0.42 -15.66 11.28
N ASN A 147 -0.68 -15.77 12.01
CA ASN A 147 -2.03 -15.61 11.49
C ASN A 147 -2.55 -14.21 11.81
N PHE A 148 -3.23 -13.60 10.86
CA PHE A 148 -3.86 -12.29 10.99
C PHE A 148 -5.27 -12.33 10.44
N LEU A 149 -6.22 -11.76 11.17
CA LEU A 149 -7.58 -11.59 10.67
C LEU A 149 -7.66 -10.35 9.79
N PHE A 150 -8.47 -10.38 8.75
CA PHE A 150 -8.72 -9.19 7.93
C PHE A 150 -9.28 -8.04 8.75
N ALA A 151 -9.98 -8.32 9.86
CA ALA A 151 -10.48 -7.30 10.78
C ALA A 151 -9.37 -6.39 11.34
N ASP A 152 -8.16 -6.92 11.52
CA ASP A 152 -7.03 -6.21 12.12
C ASP A 152 -6.15 -5.50 11.07
N ILE A 153 -6.36 -5.79 9.78
CA ILE A 153 -5.52 -5.29 8.70
C ILE A 153 -6.04 -3.93 8.23
N VAL A 154 -5.15 -2.94 8.20
CA VAL A 154 -5.42 -1.60 7.69
C VAL A 154 -5.05 -1.50 6.22
N CYS A 155 -3.81 -1.81 5.88
CA CYS A 155 -3.36 -1.79 4.49
C CYS A 155 -2.09 -2.63 4.25
N PHE A 156 -1.83 -2.87 2.97
CA PHE A 156 -0.58 -3.43 2.45
C PHE A 156 0.22 -2.31 1.79
N GLU A 157 1.49 -2.19 2.14
CA GLU A 157 2.40 -1.23 1.53
C GLU A 157 3.46 -1.99 0.74
N LEU A 158 3.51 -1.79 -0.58
CA LEU A 158 4.34 -2.53 -1.50
C LEU A 158 5.42 -1.64 -2.12
N ARG A 159 6.58 -2.25 -2.42
CA ARG A 159 7.69 -1.63 -3.16
C ARG A 159 8.22 -0.34 -2.54
N VAL A 160 8.23 -0.26 -1.22
CA VAL A 160 8.84 0.84 -0.49
C VAL A 160 10.36 0.78 -0.65
N GLN A 161 11.01 1.91 -0.90
CA GLN A 161 12.48 1.94 -1.04
C GLN A 161 13.18 1.34 0.18
N GLY A 162 12.67 1.58 1.38
CA GLY A 162 13.18 1.01 2.64
C GLY A 162 13.18 -0.50 2.69
N LEU A 163 12.21 -1.19 2.07
CA LEU A 163 12.19 -2.65 1.99
C LEU A 163 13.39 -3.21 1.23
N LYS A 164 13.88 -2.53 0.21
CA LYS A 164 15.08 -2.94 -0.52
C LYS A 164 16.31 -2.96 0.37
N GLN A 165 16.41 -2.05 1.34
CA GLN A 165 17.52 -2.01 2.30
C GLN A 165 17.42 -3.13 3.34
N ILE A 166 16.22 -3.38 3.88
CA ILE A 166 15.97 -4.47 4.83
C ILE A 166 16.32 -5.81 4.17
N VAL A 167 15.81 -6.06 2.97
CA VAL A 167 16.10 -7.31 2.23
C VAL A 167 17.60 -7.47 1.92
N ARG A 168 18.31 -6.39 1.60
CA ARG A 168 19.76 -6.43 1.35
C ARG A 168 20.54 -6.75 2.63
N ASN A 169 20.12 -6.21 3.76
CA ASN A 169 20.78 -6.47 5.05
C ASN A 169 20.55 -7.90 5.52
N VAL A 170 19.33 -8.42 5.40
CA VAL A 170 18.99 -9.83 5.74
C VAL A 170 19.78 -10.82 4.88
N ARG A 171 20.05 -10.52 3.61
CA ARG A 171 20.84 -11.37 2.72
C ARG A 171 22.35 -11.31 2.95
N ARG A 172 22.84 -10.36 3.76
CA ARG A 172 24.26 -10.15 4.04
C ARG A 172 24.71 -10.66 5.42
N THR A 173 23.76 -11.12 6.22
CA THR A 173 24.08 -11.78 7.49
C THR A 173 24.39 -13.24 7.18
N PRO A 174 25.63 -13.71 7.41
CA PRO A 174 26.07 -15.07 7.10
C PRO A 174 25.35 -16.12 7.93
#